data_6b1cc74cca2440d316889d375e368795
#
_entry.id   6b1cc74cca2440d316889d375e368795
#
_cell.length_a   1.000
_cell.length_b   1.000
_cell.length_c   1.000
_cell.angle_alpha   90.00
_cell.angle_beta   90.00
_cell.angle_gamma   90.00
#
_symmetry.space_group_name_H-M   'P 1'
#
loop_
_entity.id
_entity.type
_entity.pdbx_description
1 polymer ?
#
loop_
_entity_poly.entity_id
_entity_poly.type
_entity_poly.pdbx_seq_one_letter_code
_entity_poly.pdbx_strand_id
1 'polypeptide(L)'
;IMGAGGGAVGDWGGGNGANHASLGSKGYSNGGSSGETLGSADLSVMFMGPGGGSGMVDYAQSQPHRRKGGNGGGILKIFANRIVNNQPISSNGQNGESYYSSSFHGGGGGAGGSVWVTANILENNSEITASYGEGGYGSNGTDNNGSYYGGRGGDGRIRIELMTPEYLGSTNP
;
A
#
# COMPACT_ATOMS: atom_id res chain seq x y z
N ILE A 1 -5.28 -6.58 17.07
CA ILE A 1 -6.35 -6.05 16.18
C ILE A 1 -5.79 -6.18 14.78
N MET A 2 -6.18 -7.24 14.08
CA MET A 2 -5.92 -7.27 12.64
C MET A 2 -6.82 -6.20 12.03
N GLY A 3 -6.23 -5.17 11.42
CA GLY A 3 -6.98 -4.20 10.65
C GLY A 3 -7.73 -4.92 9.53
N ALA A 4 -9.00 -4.60 9.33
CA ALA A 4 -9.75 -5.07 8.17
C ALA A 4 -8.94 -4.71 6.92
N GLY A 5 -8.61 -5.66 6.07
CA GLY A 5 -7.79 -5.45 4.88
C GLY A 5 -6.33 -5.89 4.97
N GLY A 6 -5.88 -6.39 6.13
CA GLY A 6 -4.56 -7.00 6.24
C GLY A 6 -4.45 -8.25 5.35
N GLY A 7 -3.31 -8.42 4.70
CA GLY A 7 -3.07 -9.58 3.85
C GLY A 7 -3.10 -10.87 4.66
N ALA A 8 -3.81 -11.89 4.19
CA ALA A 8 -3.85 -13.18 4.84
C ALA A 8 -2.53 -13.95 4.66
N VAL A 9 -2.17 -14.73 5.65
CA VAL A 9 -1.06 -15.70 5.56
C VAL A 9 -1.60 -16.92 4.83
N GLY A 10 -0.96 -17.32 3.74
CA GLY A 10 -1.28 -18.57 3.07
C GLY A 10 -0.57 -19.75 3.74
N ASP A 11 -1.21 -20.91 3.82
CA ASP A 11 -0.59 -22.10 4.44
C ASP A 11 0.60 -22.64 3.63
N TRP A 12 0.75 -22.26 2.36
CA TRP A 12 1.82 -22.65 1.44
C TRP A 12 2.07 -21.59 0.37
N GLY A 13 2.02 -20.32 0.68
CA GLY A 13 2.06 -19.30 -0.36
C GLY A 13 2.66 -17.96 0.05
N GLY A 14 2.84 -17.09 -0.93
CA GLY A 14 3.20 -15.68 -0.71
C GLY A 14 2.12 -14.95 0.08
N GLY A 15 2.52 -13.98 0.90
CA GLY A 15 1.58 -13.14 1.63
C GLY A 15 0.71 -12.32 0.68
N ASN A 16 -0.57 -12.16 1.00
CA ASN A 16 -1.45 -11.29 0.23
C ASN A 16 -1.12 -9.83 0.45
N GLY A 17 -1.32 -9.01 -0.57
CA GLY A 17 -1.33 -7.56 -0.43
C GLY A 17 -2.53 -7.08 0.39
N ALA A 18 -2.37 -5.96 1.05
CA ALA A 18 -3.42 -5.32 1.82
C ALA A 18 -4.35 -4.49 0.94
N ASN A 19 -5.59 -4.29 1.38
CA ASN A 19 -6.58 -3.48 0.67
C ASN A 19 -6.74 -2.10 1.32
N HIS A 20 -6.98 -1.06 0.50
CA HIS A 20 -7.45 0.25 1.01
C HIS A 20 -8.47 0.85 0.04
N ALA A 21 -8.09 1.81 -0.82
CA ALA A 21 -8.99 2.36 -1.83
C ALA A 21 -9.25 1.37 -2.97
N SER A 22 -8.24 0.57 -3.28
CA SER A 22 -8.34 -0.56 -4.20
C SER A 22 -8.00 -1.87 -3.49
N LEU A 23 -8.33 -2.98 -4.13
CA LEU A 23 -7.99 -4.30 -3.64
C LEU A 23 -6.51 -4.58 -3.91
N GLY A 24 -5.82 -5.10 -2.91
CA GLY A 24 -4.52 -5.71 -3.09
C GLY A 24 -4.63 -7.01 -3.90
N SER A 25 -3.54 -7.48 -4.45
CA SER A 25 -3.49 -8.75 -5.16
C SER A 25 -3.18 -9.92 -4.23
N LYS A 26 -3.58 -11.11 -4.66
CA LYS A 26 -3.20 -12.34 -3.97
C LYS A 26 -1.71 -12.63 -4.17
N GLY A 27 -1.08 -13.19 -3.14
CA GLY A 27 0.22 -13.85 -3.27
C GLY A 27 0.08 -15.19 -4.00
N TYR A 28 1.23 -15.81 -4.29
CA TYR A 28 1.27 -17.10 -4.97
C TYR A 28 0.55 -18.19 -4.17
N SER A 29 -0.14 -19.09 -4.89
CA SER A 29 -0.64 -20.42 -4.41
C SER A 29 -1.75 -20.40 -3.37
N ASN A 30 -2.64 -19.93 -3.05
CA ASN A 30 -3.72 -20.03 -2.03
C ASN A 30 -3.81 -18.87 -1.04
N GLY A 31 -3.28 -17.75 -1.42
CA GLY A 31 -3.54 -16.55 -0.67
C GLY A 31 -5.06 -16.38 -0.47
N GLY A 32 -5.50 -16.26 0.77
CA GLY A 32 -6.90 -16.00 1.12
C GLY A 32 -7.49 -14.84 0.31
N SER A 33 -8.78 -14.66 0.36
CA SER A 33 -9.45 -13.55 -0.33
C SER A 33 -8.88 -12.22 0.18
N SER A 34 -8.61 -11.30 -0.74
CA SER A 34 -8.50 -9.89 -0.39
C SER A 34 -9.81 -9.47 0.27
N GLY A 35 -9.76 -8.89 1.47
CA GLY A 35 -10.91 -8.35 2.16
C GLY A 35 -11.59 -7.20 1.38
N GLU A 36 -12.43 -6.45 2.04
CA GLU A 36 -13.10 -5.28 1.45
C GLU A 36 -12.17 -4.07 1.40
N THR A 37 -12.54 -3.08 0.58
CA THR A 37 -11.90 -1.76 0.58
C THR A 37 -12.25 -0.99 1.84
N LEU A 38 -11.36 -0.11 2.30
CA LEU A 38 -11.53 0.65 3.53
C LEU A 38 -11.78 2.12 3.26
N GLY A 39 -12.49 2.76 4.20
CA GLY A 39 -12.72 4.20 4.18
C GLY A 39 -13.77 4.66 3.17
N SER A 40 -14.09 5.94 3.23
CA SER A 40 -14.99 6.60 2.28
C SER A 40 -14.21 7.24 1.13
N ALA A 41 -14.84 7.29 -0.05
CA ALA A 41 -14.20 7.88 -1.23
C ALA A 41 -13.89 9.38 -1.04
N ASP A 42 -14.71 10.07 -0.26
CA ASP A 42 -14.59 11.49 0.08
C ASP A 42 -13.64 11.78 1.27
N LEU A 43 -13.02 10.74 1.83
CA LEU A 43 -12.18 10.81 3.03
C LEU A 43 -12.87 11.40 4.28
N SER A 44 -14.22 11.42 4.33
CA SER A 44 -14.95 11.74 5.58
C SER A 44 -14.60 10.73 6.67
N VAL A 45 -14.27 9.50 6.29
CA VAL A 45 -13.69 8.46 7.14
C VAL A 45 -12.33 8.06 6.57
N MET A 46 -11.26 8.43 7.30
CA MET A 46 -9.87 8.17 6.92
C MET A 46 -9.34 6.94 7.66
N PHE A 47 -8.63 6.09 6.93
CA PHE A 47 -7.90 4.96 7.50
C PHE A 47 -6.41 5.00 7.11
N MET A 48 -5.59 4.45 7.97
CA MET A 48 -4.24 4.06 7.57
C MET A 48 -4.33 2.88 6.60
N GLY A 49 -3.43 2.81 5.66
CA GLY A 49 -3.25 1.61 4.85
C GLY A 49 -2.90 0.43 5.75
N PRO A 50 -3.57 -0.71 5.61
CA PRO A 50 -3.18 -1.91 6.35
C PRO A 50 -1.88 -2.51 5.80
N GLY A 51 -1.18 -3.26 6.66
CA GLY A 51 0.02 -3.99 6.25
C GLY A 51 -0.30 -5.23 5.43
N GLY A 52 0.61 -5.61 4.56
CA GLY A 52 0.57 -6.85 3.80
C GLY A 52 0.74 -8.09 4.68
N GLY A 53 0.30 -9.23 4.20
CA GLY A 53 0.47 -10.52 4.86
C GLY A 53 1.91 -11.02 4.81
N SER A 54 2.32 -11.81 5.80
CA SER A 54 3.64 -12.46 5.75
C SER A 54 3.65 -13.62 4.77
N GLY A 55 4.75 -13.79 4.06
CA GLY A 55 5.06 -14.99 3.29
C GLY A 55 5.42 -16.15 4.20
N MET A 56 5.13 -17.38 3.78
CA MET A 56 5.40 -18.59 4.53
C MET A 56 6.71 -19.24 4.11
N VAL A 57 7.23 -20.11 4.97
CA VAL A 57 8.43 -20.93 4.74
C VAL A 57 7.99 -22.38 4.59
N ASP A 58 8.64 -23.10 3.70
CA ASP A 58 8.50 -24.56 3.64
C ASP A 58 8.96 -25.21 4.96
N TYR A 59 8.16 -26.15 5.47
CA TYR A 59 8.36 -26.86 6.74
C TYR A 59 9.66 -27.69 6.80
N ALA A 60 10.34 -27.88 5.68
CA ALA A 60 11.55 -28.70 5.61
C ALA A 60 12.81 -28.03 6.20
N GLN A 61 12.73 -26.75 6.55
CA GLN A 61 13.86 -26.01 7.13
C GLN A 61 13.63 -25.82 8.63
N SER A 62 14.60 -26.17 9.44
CA SER A 62 14.57 -26.12 10.91
C SER A 62 14.45 -24.71 11.53
N GLN A 63 14.25 -23.67 10.74
CA GLN A 63 14.07 -22.30 11.18
C GLN A 63 12.88 -21.66 10.45
N PRO A 64 11.80 -21.28 11.13
CA PRO A 64 10.63 -20.64 10.52
C PRO A 64 10.92 -19.16 10.23
N HIS A 65 11.65 -18.88 9.18
CA HIS A 65 11.88 -17.49 8.74
C HIS A 65 10.68 -16.98 7.94
N ARG A 66 9.69 -16.43 8.61
CA ARG A 66 8.57 -15.74 7.95
C ARG A 66 9.05 -14.45 7.31
N ARG A 67 8.68 -14.21 6.06
CA ARG A 67 8.93 -12.95 5.38
C ARG A 67 7.85 -11.96 5.76
N LYS A 68 8.26 -10.78 6.22
CA LYS A 68 7.33 -9.76 6.69
C LYS A 68 6.57 -9.18 5.50
N GLY A 69 5.29 -8.91 5.70
CA GLY A 69 4.55 -8.03 4.81
C GLY A 69 5.02 -6.59 4.97
N GLY A 70 4.80 -5.78 3.94
CA GLY A 70 5.07 -4.35 3.97
C GLY A 70 4.12 -3.62 4.92
N ASN A 71 4.60 -2.57 5.57
CA ASN A 71 3.73 -1.71 6.37
C ASN A 71 2.80 -0.89 5.46
N GLY A 72 1.60 -0.59 5.93
CA GLY A 72 0.71 0.33 5.23
C GLY A 72 1.10 1.79 5.41
N GLY A 73 0.61 2.64 4.51
CA GLY A 73 0.75 4.09 4.58
C GLY A 73 -0.06 4.69 5.73
N GLY A 74 0.36 5.85 6.23
CA GLY A 74 -0.28 6.54 7.34
C GLY A 74 -1.50 7.37 6.94
N ILE A 75 -1.96 8.22 7.86
CA ILE A 75 -2.93 9.29 7.60
C ILE A 75 -2.18 10.61 7.64
N LEU A 76 -2.36 11.42 6.59
CA LEU A 76 -1.84 12.77 6.53
C LEU A 76 -2.99 13.74 6.25
N LYS A 77 -3.17 14.72 7.13
CA LYS A 77 -4.17 15.76 7.00
C LYS A 77 -3.52 17.13 7.14
N ILE A 78 -3.56 17.94 6.07
CA ILE A 78 -2.91 19.25 6.01
C ILE A 78 -3.98 20.31 5.78
N PHE A 79 -4.00 21.31 6.67
CA PHE A 79 -4.83 22.50 6.54
C PHE A 79 -3.97 23.75 6.61
N ALA A 80 -4.01 24.57 5.59
CA ALA A 80 -3.30 25.82 5.58
C ALA A 80 -3.97 26.85 4.65
N ASN A 81 -3.70 28.13 4.89
CA ASN A 81 -4.15 29.16 3.94
C ASN A 81 -3.41 29.03 2.61
N ARG A 82 -2.09 28.81 2.64
CA ARG A 82 -1.24 28.60 1.47
C ARG A 82 -0.30 27.44 1.71
N ILE A 83 -0.20 26.56 0.72
CA ILE A 83 0.74 25.45 0.67
C ILE A 83 1.62 25.61 -0.56
N VAL A 84 2.93 25.55 -0.37
CA VAL A 84 3.91 25.44 -1.46
C VAL A 84 4.59 24.10 -1.32
N ASN A 85 4.22 23.15 -2.16
CA ASN A 85 4.75 21.79 -2.12
C ASN A 85 5.91 21.64 -3.11
N ASN A 86 7.13 21.69 -2.60
CA ASN A 86 8.37 21.54 -3.38
C ASN A 86 9.05 20.17 -3.16
N GLN A 87 8.47 19.31 -2.31
CA GLN A 87 8.99 17.98 -2.01
C GLN A 87 7.82 16.98 -1.97
N PRO A 88 8.05 15.68 -2.22
CA PRO A 88 6.97 14.70 -2.20
C PRO A 88 6.22 14.65 -0.87
N ILE A 89 4.89 14.72 -0.94
CA ILE A 89 3.97 14.42 0.16
C ILE A 89 3.50 12.99 -0.08
N SER A 90 3.89 12.05 0.79
CA SER A 90 3.58 10.65 0.54
C SER A 90 3.01 9.92 1.75
N SER A 91 2.06 9.05 1.47
CA SER A 91 1.48 8.09 2.41
C SER A 91 1.45 6.71 1.78
N ASN A 92 2.60 6.28 1.25
CA ASN A 92 2.72 5.05 0.48
C ASN A 92 2.81 3.83 1.40
N GLY A 93 2.31 2.70 0.91
CA GLY A 93 2.60 1.39 1.48
C GLY A 93 4.04 0.97 1.20
N GLN A 94 4.61 0.16 2.09
CA GLN A 94 5.94 -0.42 1.92
C GLN A 94 5.87 -1.74 1.18
N ASN A 95 6.95 -2.07 0.47
CA ASN A 95 7.08 -3.36 -0.18
C ASN A 95 7.16 -4.49 0.84
N GLY A 96 6.66 -5.66 0.48
CA GLY A 96 6.88 -6.88 1.22
C GLY A 96 8.34 -7.31 1.16
N GLU A 97 8.78 -8.05 2.18
CA GLU A 97 10.15 -8.54 2.27
C GLU A 97 10.42 -9.62 1.22
N SER A 98 11.53 -9.49 0.51
CA SER A 98 11.99 -10.43 -0.53
C SER A 98 13.04 -11.38 0.01
N TYR A 99 13.15 -12.58 -0.63
CA TYR A 99 14.25 -13.50 -0.36
C TYR A 99 14.64 -14.30 -1.61
N TYR A 100 15.94 -14.46 -1.81
CA TYR A 100 16.52 -15.04 -3.02
C TYR A 100 17.12 -16.45 -2.82
N SER A 101 16.75 -17.14 -1.73
CA SER A 101 17.18 -18.51 -1.48
C SER A 101 16.01 -19.48 -1.60
N SER A 102 16.31 -20.76 -1.79
CA SER A 102 15.34 -21.83 -2.03
C SER A 102 14.24 -21.96 -0.98
N SER A 103 13.01 -22.21 -1.44
CA SER A 103 11.84 -22.59 -0.64
C SER A 103 11.23 -21.47 0.23
N PHE A 104 11.34 -20.20 -0.17
CA PHE A 104 10.73 -19.08 0.55
C PHE A 104 9.73 -18.30 -0.30
N HIS A 105 8.66 -17.87 0.32
CA HIS A 105 7.62 -17.06 -0.29
C HIS A 105 7.76 -15.60 0.14
N GLY A 106 7.58 -14.67 -0.79
CA GLY A 106 7.64 -13.24 -0.52
C GLY A 106 6.51 -12.76 0.37
N GLY A 107 6.75 -11.72 1.17
CA GLY A 107 5.72 -11.02 1.93
C GLY A 107 4.83 -10.18 1.01
N GLY A 108 3.57 -9.98 1.38
CA GLY A 108 2.65 -9.08 0.66
C GLY A 108 3.02 -7.62 0.84
N GLY A 109 2.72 -6.76 -0.13
CA GLY A 109 2.87 -5.32 -0.03
C GLY A 109 1.82 -4.68 0.87
N GLY A 110 2.18 -3.62 1.57
CA GLY A 110 1.26 -2.79 2.33
C GLY A 110 0.40 -1.91 1.41
N ALA A 111 -0.80 -1.54 1.84
CA ALA A 111 -1.63 -0.60 1.10
C ALA A 111 -1.17 0.84 1.32
N GLY A 112 -1.44 1.73 0.35
CA GLY A 112 -1.32 3.18 0.54
C GLY A 112 -2.28 3.67 1.63
N GLY A 113 -1.96 4.81 2.23
CA GLY A 113 -2.77 5.41 3.29
C GLY A 113 -3.76 6.46 2.79
N SER A 114 -4.05 7.45 3.62
CA SER A 114 -4.97 8.54 3.30
C SER A 114 -4.26 9.89 3.37
N VAL A 115 -4.41 10.72 2.35
CA VAL A 115 -3.89 12.09 2.31
C VAL A 115 -5.04 13.05 2.05
N TRP A 116 -5.24 14.02 2.96
CA TRP A 116 -6.21 15.10 2.77
C TRP A 116 -5.53 16.45 2.91
N VAL A 117 -5.54 17.21 1.84
CA VAL A 117 -4.97 18.55 1.77
C VAL A 117 -6.09 19.56 1.56
N THR A 118 -6.18 20.54 2.44
CA THR A 118 -7.13 21.65 2.32
C THR A 118 -6.36 22.98 2.37
N ALA A 119 -6.52 23.80 1.36
CA ALA A 119 -5.85 25.11 1.27
C ALA A 119 -6.71 26.13 0.53
N ASN A 120 -6.45 27.41 0.73
CA ASN A 120 -6.94 28.44 -0.18
C ASN A 120 -6.07 28.51 -1.44
N ILE A 121 -4.76 28.37 -1.27
CA ILE A 121 -3.79 28.38 -2.37
C ILE A 121 -2.90 27.13 -2.24
N LEU A 122 -2.84 26.33 -3.31
CA LEU A 122 -1.93 25.20 -3.41
C LEU A 122 -1.02 25.35 -4.63
N GLU A 123 0.26 25.59 -4.39
CA GLU A 123 1.32 25.52 -5.40
C GLU A 123 1.97 24.14 -5.31
N ASN A 124 1.60 23.23 -6.19
CA ASN A 124 2.11 21.87 -6.18
C ASN A 124 3.20 21.68 -7.24
N ASN A 125 4.44 21.77 -6.83
CA ASN A 125 5.63 21.59 -7.67
C ASN A 125 6.27 20.20 -7.53
N SER A 126 5.60 19.28 -6.79
CA SER A 126 6.07 17.93 -6.54
C SER A 126 4.88 16.96 -6.46
N GLU A 127 5.12 15.74 -6.08
CA GLU A 127 4.11 14.68 -6.05
C GLU A 127 3.35 14.66 -4.73
N ILE A 128 2.07 14.29 -4.80
CA ILE A 128 1.25 13.87 -3.65
C ILE A 128 0.83 12.43 -3.93
N THR A 129 1.28 11.48 -3.11
CA THR A 129 1.08 10.04 -3.38
C THR A 129 0.53 9.28 -2.18
N ALA A 130 -0.26 8.26 -2.48
CA ALA A 130 -0.73 7.25 -1.53
C ALA A 130 -0.75 5.89 -2.24
N SER A 131 0.38 5.50 -2.81
CA SER A 131 0.53 4.31 -3.64
C SER A 131 0.69 3.05 -2.79
N TYR A 132 0.40 1.92 -3.37
CA TYR A 132 0.64 0.61 -2.77
C TYR A 132 2.14 0.28 -2.66
N GLY A 133 2.47 -0.70 -1.83
CA GLY A 133 3.75 -1.41 -1.83
C GLY A 133 3.68 -2.67 -2.67
N GLU A 134 4.76 -2.99 -3.35
CA GLU A 134 4.89 -4.23 -4.12
C GLU A 134 5.00 -5.45 -3.21
N GLY A 135 4.57 -6.60 -3.69
CA GLY A 135 4.84 -7.87 -3.05
C GLY A 135 6.33 -8.23 -3.12
N GLY A 136 6.83 -8.85 -2.06
CA GLY A 136 8.20 -9.33 -2.02
C GLY A 136 8.41 -10.51 -2.97
N TYR A 137 9.63 -10.66 -3.43
CA TYR A 137 10.06 -11.79 -4.25
C TYR A 137 10.33 -13.03 -3.39
N GLY A 138 9.96 -14.20 -3.90
CA GLY A 138 10.31 -15.49 -3.31
C GLY A 138 10.87 -16.43 -4.40
N SER A 139 11.66 -17.43 -4.02
CA SER A 139 12.26 -18.40 -4.94
C SER A 139 12.13 -19.82 -4.40
N ASN A 140 11.92 -20.81 -5.27
CA ASN A 140 11.89 -22.21 -4.90
C ASN A 140 13.25 -22.93 -5.01
N GLY A 141 14.30 -22.20 -5.41
CA GLY A 141 15.66 -22.74 -5.47
C GLY A 141 15.96 -23.71 -6.63
N THR A 142 14.95 -24.23 -7.30
CA THR A 142 15.12 -25.18 -8.41
C THR A 142 14.77 -24.60 -9.76
N ASP A 143 13.86 -23.61 -9.78
CA ASP A 143 13.40 -22.99 -11.01
C ASP A 143 13.65 -21.49 -10.93
N ASN A 144 14.43 -20.96 -11.86
CA ASN A 144 14.57 -19.50 -12.07
C ASN A 144 13.24 -18.84 -12.50
N ASN A 145 12.13 -19.55 -12.32
CA ASN A 145 10.80 -19.15 -12.73
C ASN A 145 10.02 -18.54 -11.55
N GLY A 146 10.61 -17.56 -10.93
CA GLY A 146 10.10 -16.57 -10.01
C GLY A 146 8.65 -16.62 -9.47
N SER A 147 8.16 -17.79 -9.08
CA SER A 147 6.73 -18.04 -8.90
C SER A 147 6.17 -17.80 -7.50
N TYR A 148 6.98 -17.39 -6.54
CA TYR A 148 6.55 -17.30 -5.12
C TYR A 148 6.45 -15.87 -4.60
N TYR A 149 5.87 -14.98 -5.41
CA TYR A 149 5.69 -13.58 -5.04
C TYR A 149 4.61 -13.40 -3.96
N GLY A 150 4.82 -12.42 -3.09
CA GLY A 150 3.74 -11.79 -2.35
C GLY A 150 2.83 -10.98 -3.27
N GLY A 151 1.59 -10.78 -2.88
CA GLY A 151 0.67 -9.89 -3.58
C GLY A 151 1.03 -8.42 -3.33
N ARG A 152 0.83 -7.54 -4.31
CA ARG A 152 0.93 -6.10 -4.12
C ARG A 152 -0.21 -5.57 -3.26
N GLY A 153 0.01 -4.49 -2.53
CA GLY A 153 -1.04 -3.77 -1.80
C GLY A 153 -2.04 -3.07 -2.72
N GLY A 154 -3.08 -2.54 -2.14
CA GLY A 154 -4.03 -1.63 -2.81
C GLY A 154 -3.59 -0.18 -2.67
N ASP A 155 -4.02 0.68 -3.60
CA ASP A 155 -3.79 2.10 -3.50
C ASP A 155 -4.52 2.72 -2.30
N GLY A 156 -3.99 3.82 -1.81
CA GLY A 156 -4.63 4.67 -0.83
C GLY A 156 -5.56 5.71 -1.47
N ARG A 157 -5.90 6.74 -0.70
CA ARG A 157 -6.80 7.82 -1.12
C ARG A 157 -6.14 9.17 -0.96
N ILE A 158 -6.39 10.06 -1.92
CA ILE A 158 -5.95 11.45 -1.89
C ILE A 158 -7.17 12.33 -2.11
N ARG A 159 -7.35 13.33 -1.24
CA ARG A 159 -8.32 14.40 -1.40
C ARG A 159 -7.63 15.74 -1.33
N ILE A 160 -7.88 16.61 -2.32
CA ILE A 160 -7.39 17.98 -2.34
C ILE A 160 -8.61 18.89 -2.43
N GLU A 161 -8.73 19.80 -1.48
CA GLU A 161 -9.77 20.81 -1.42
C GLU A 161 -9.17 22.20 -1.45
N LEU A 162 -9.64 23.00 -2.38
CA LEU A 162 -9.38 24.43 -2.42
C LEU A 162 -10.62 25.14 -1.86
N MET A 163 -10.47 25.83 -0.72
CA MET A 163 -11.60 26.42 0.01
C MET A 163 -12.20 27.65 -0.67
N THR A 164 -11.39 28.36 -1.42
CA THR A 164 -11.84 29.42 -2.36
C THR A 164 -11.14 29.18 -3.67
N PRO A 165 -11.83 28.70 -4.71
CA PRO A 165 -11.25 28.69 -6.03
C PRO A 165 -11.17 30.13 -6.52
N GLU A 166 -10.12 30.86 -6.15
CA GLU A 166 -9.75 32.03 -6.93
C GLU A 166 -9.30 31.51 -8.29
N TYR A 167 -10.14 31.72 -9.27
CA TYR A 167 -9.80 31.52 -10.67
C TYR A 167 -8.72 32.54 -11.02
N LEU A 168 -7.45 32.17 -10.90
CA LEU A 168 -6.33 32.99 -11.38
C LEU A 168 -6.15 32.84 -12.90
N GLY A 169 -7.25 32.74 -13.63
CA GLY A 169 -7.31 32.81 -15.05
C GLY A 169 -7.75 34.21 -15.46
N SER A 170 -7.02 34.90 -16.32
CA SER A 170 -7.55 36.10 -16.96
C SER A 170 -8.76 35.69 -17.78
N THR A 171 -9.96 36.06 -17.34
CA THR A 171 -11.08 36.19 -18.24
C THR A 171 -10.83 37.40 -19.10
N ASN A 172 -10.28 37.18 -20.27
CA ASN A 172 -10.30 38.21 -21.30
C ASN A 172 -11.75 38.24 -21.82
N PRO A 173 -12.48 39.38 -21.69
CA PRO A 173 -13.80 39.54 -22.25
C PRO A 173 -13.77 39.47 -23.78
#